data_bcd089912b0dbc8fba0af204a1ac9691
#
_entry.id   bcd089912b0dbc8fba0af204a1ac9691
#
_cell.length_a   1.000
_cell.length_b   1.000
_cell.length_c   1.000
_cell.angle_alpha   90.00
_cell.angle_beta   90.00
_cell.angle_gamma   90.00
#
_symmetry.space_group_name_H-M   'P 1'
#
loop_
_entity.id
_entity.type
_entity.pdbx_description
1 polymer ?
#
loop_
_entity_poly.entity_id
_entity_poly.type
_entity_poly.pdbx_seq_one_letter_code
_entity_poly.pdbx_strand_id
1 'polypeptide(L)'
;MYKIGVIDTIDKKGLELLEKHLDFEYEVITDLSQKNLLLKLPEFDGVTLRRGRLDEEILKNCKNLKVIARHGVGYDNVDTAFLKKNNITLLVTHNSTSTSPAEHAMFMIINIYKGRAMFDKMVREGNFHKAIHHLSIKNLKWGQ
;
A
#
# COMPACT_ATOMS: atom_id res chain seq x y z
N MET A 1 6.29 16.87 23.26
CA MET A 1 6.89 15.84 22.38
C MET A 1 5.79 14.90 22.00
N TYR A 2 5.60 14.63 20.68
CA TYR A 2 4.55 13.75 20.19
C TYR A 2 5.10 12.35 19.94
N LYS A 3 4.37 11.33 20.36
CA LYS A 3 4.74 9.94 20.12
C LYS A 3 4.12 9.41 18.83
N ILE A 4 4.94 8.89 17.94
CA ILE A 4 4.55 8.37 16.64
C ILE A 4 4.77 6.87 16.56
N GLY A 5 3.71 6.10 16.33
CA GLY A 5 3.80 4.67 16.07
C GLY A 5 4.01 4.38 14.59
N VAL A 6 5.09 3.71 14.23
CA VAL A 6 5.33 3.29 12.85
C VAL A 6 4.89 1.83 12.71
N ILE A 7 3.64 1.63 12.24
CA ILE A 7 3.05 0.30 12.11
C ILE A 7 3.54 -0.36 10.81
N ASP A 8 4.30 -1.45 10.97
CA ASP A 8 5.12 -2.07 9.96
C ASP A 8 6.35 -1.19 9.58
N THR A 9 7.21 -1.70 8.72
CA THR A 9 8.41 -1.00 8.31
C THR A 9 8.12 -0.01 7.19
N ILE A 10 8.76 1.15 7.23
CA ILE A 10 8.81 2.12 6.13
C ILE A 10 10.25 2.30 5.65
N ASP A 11 10.44 2.99 4.52
CA ASP A 11 11.77 3.30 4.00
C ASP A 11 12.59 4.11 5.02
N LYS A 12 13.90 3.86 5.07
CA LYS A 12 14.82 4.54 5.97
C LYS A 12 14.73 6.07 5.87
N LYS A 13 14.57 6.61 4.66
CA LYS A 13 14.39 8.05 4.45
C LYS A 13 13.15 8.61 5.16
N GLY A 14 12.09 7.80 5.30
CA GLY A 14 10.92 8.17 6.07
C GLY A 14 11.19 8.27 7.57
N LEU A 15 11.98 7.34 8.12
CA LEU A 15 12.43 7.39 9.53
C LEU A 15 13.34 8.58 9.77
N GLU A 16 14.31 8.84 8.88
CA GLU A 16 15.20 10.02 8.95
C GLU A 16 14.42 11.35 8.93
N LEU A 17 13.24 11.40 8.29
CA LEU A 17 12.38 12.59 8.35
C LEU A 17 11.78 12.78 9.74
N LEU A 18 11.36 11.70 10.41
CA LEU A 18 10.86 11.78 11.79
C LEU A 18 11.97 12.20 12.75
N GLU A 19 13.18 11.65 12.59
CA GLU A 19 14.35 11.98 13.42
C GLU A 19 14.78 13.45 13.33
N LYS A 20 14.55 14.10 12.19
CA LYS A 20 14.88 15.53 12.00
C LYS A 20 13.98 16.48 12.80
N HIS A 21 12.83 16.01 13.25
CA HIS A 21 11.89 16.81 14.03
C HIS A 21 12.06 16.55 15.52
N LEU A 22 12.61 17.52 16.24
CA LEU A 22 12.90 17.42 17.68
C LEU A 22 11.65 17.20 18.55
N ASP A 23 10.47 17.50 18.01
CA ASP A 23 9.20 17.33 18.72
C ASP A 23 8.61 15.92 18.59
N PHE A 24 9.24 15.04 17.80
CA PHE A 24 8.76 13.68 17.56
C PHE A 24 9.67 12.65 18.24
N GLU A 25 9.03 11.69 18.87
CA GLU A 25 9.61 10.40 19.28
C GLU A 25 8.86 9.31 18.52
N TYR A 26 9.53 8.31 17.97
CA TYR A 26 8.85 7.24 17.25
C TYR A 26 9.29 5.86 17.71
N GLU A 27 8.37 4.90 17.56
CA GLU A 27 8.61 3.46 17.76
C GLU A 27 8.12 2.68 16.55
N VAL A 28 8.96 1.75 16.05
CA VAL A 28 8.59 0.85 14.96
C VAL A 28 7.91 -0.39 15.53
N ILE A 29 6.66 -0.64 15.13
CA ILE A 29 5.84 -1.77 15.58
C ILE A 29 5.84 -2.83 14.49
N THR A 30 6.58 -3.91 14.66
CA THR A 30 6.70 -5.01 13.69
C THR A 30 5.70 -6.15 13.93
N ASP A 31 5.28 -6.34 15.18
CA ASP A 31 4.22 -7.29 15.51
C ASP A 31 2.85 -6.64 15.30
N LEU A 32 2.19 -7.03 14.21
CA LEU A 32 0.89 -6.52 13.78
C LEU A 32 -0.30 -7.31 14.35
N SER A 33 -0.06 -8.20 15.31
CA SER A 33 -1.13 -8.92 15.98
C SER A 33 -2.08 -7.95 16.70
N GLN A 34 -3.37 -8.25 16.65
CA GLN A 34 -4.39 -7.42 17.31
C GLN A 34 -4.06 -7.20 18.80
N LYS A 35 -3.58 -8.23 19.48
CA LYS A 35 -3.17 -8.16 20.88
C LYS A 35 -2.06 -7.12 21.10
N ASN A 36 -1.04 -7.11 20.26
CA ASN A 36 0.06 -6.18 20.39
C ASN A 36 -0.37 -4.75 20.04
N LEU A 37 -1.18 -4.58 18.97
CA LEU A 37 -1.70 -3.27 18.60
C LEU A 37 -2.60 -2.68 19.70
N LEU A 38 -3.47 -3.47 20.32
CA LEU A 38 -4.29 -3.04 21.46
C LEU A 38 -3.45 -2.56 22.65
N LEU A 39 -2.29 -3.18 22.88
CA LEU A 39 -1.40 -2.82 23.99
C LEU A 39 -0.59 -1.54 23.67
N LYS A 40 -0.07 -1.44 22.47
CA LYS A 40 0.90 -0.40 22.10
C LYS A 40 0.26 0.91 21.64
N LEU A 41 -0.80 0.86 20.81
CA LEU A 41 -1.34 2.04 20.14
C LEU A 41 -1.92 3.12 21.05
N PRO A 42 -2.46 2.82 22.26
CA PRO A 42 -2.94 3.86 23.17
C PRO A 42 -1.89 4.91 23.57
N GLU A 43 -0.60 4.62 23.42
CA GLU A 43 0.48 5.53 23.81
C GLU A 43 0.80 6.61 22.77
N PHE A 44 0.30 6.47 21.52
CA PHE A 44 0.72 7.31 20.40
C PHE A 44 -0.28 8.43 20.11
N ASP A 45 0.28 9.59 19.74
CA ASP A 45 -0.47 10.76 19.22
C ASP A 45 -0.75 10.64 17.72
N GLY A 46 0.12 9.96 16.98
CA GLY A 46 -0.01 9.71 15.56
C GLY A 46 0.55 8.35 15.17
N VAL A 47 0.05 7.79 14.09
CA VAL A 47 0.58 6.53 13.56
C VAL A 47 0.78 6.60 12.06
N THR A 48 1.84 5.94 11.57
CA THR A 48 1.93 5.58 10.15
C THR A 48 1.48 4.13 9.98
N LEU A 49 0.70 3.85 8.96
CA LEU A 49 0.13 2.53 8.71
C LEU A 49 0.47 2.05 7.31
N ARG A 50 1.28 1.01 7.18
CA ARG A 50 1.55 0.34 5.91
C ARG A 50 0.71 -0.92 5.75
N ARG A 51 0.89 -1.90 6.62
CA ARG A 51 0.10 -3.14 6.72
C ARG A 51 -0.57 -3.20 8.09
N GLY A 52 -1.49 -4.12 8.25
CA GLY A 52 -2.30 -4.24 9.46
C GLY A 52 -3.67 -3.59 9.29
N ARG A 53 -4.54 -3.81 10.27
CA ARG A 53 -5.91 -3.29 10.30
C ARG A 53 -6.10 -2.48 11.59
N LEU A 54 -6.74 -1.33 11.44
CA LEU A 54 -7.15 -0.48 12.56
C LEU A 54 -8.68 -0.38 12.54
N ASP A 55 -9.31 -1.31 13.22
CA ASP A 55 -10.77 -1.33 13.43
C ASP A 55 -11.17 -0.57 14.70
N GLU A 56 -12.50 -0.43 14.91
CA GLU A 56 -13.05 0.23 16.08
C GLU A 56 -12.53 -0.38 17.39
N GLU A 57 -12.32 -1.71 17.45
CA GLU A 57 -11.88 -2.37 18.67
C GLU A 57 -10.51 -1.88 19.13
N ILE A 58 -9.60 -1.64 18.18
CA ILE A 58 -8.27 -1.10 18.46
C ILE A 58 -8.38 0.41 18.73
N LEU A 59 -9.06 1.14 17.85
CA LEU A 59 -9.08 2.60 17.86
C LEU A 59 -9.76 3.20 19.09
N LYS A 60 -10.77 2.54 19.66
CA LYS A 60 -11.48 3.02 20.85
C LYS A 60 -10.58 3.20 22.10
N ASN A 61 -9.44 2.52 22.12
CA ASN A 61 -8.47 2.61 23.21
C ASN A 61 -7.43 3.72 22.97
N CYS A 62 -7.33 4.26 21.74
CA CYS A 62 -6.34 5.25 21.34
C CYS A 62 -6.83 6.68 21.58
N LYS A 63 -6.97 7.07 22.84
CA LYS A 63 -7.57 8.37 23.23
C LYS A 63 -6.72 9.59 22.82
N ASN A 64 -5.41 9.41 22.65
CA ASN A 64 -4.48 10.47 22.29
C ASN A 64 -4.29 10.60 20.79
N LEU A 65 -4.77 9.63 20.01
CA LEU A 65 -4.54 9.54 18.57
C LEU A 65 -5.23 10.67 17.81
N LYS A 66 -4.46 11.46 17.09
CA LYS A 66 -4.90 12.63 16.33
C LYS A 66 -4.87 12.40 14.82
N VAL A 67 -3.92 11.56 14.37
CA VAL A 67 -3.67 11.37 12.94
C VAL A 67 -3.22 9.95 12.62
N ILE A 68 -3.74 9.43 11.51
CA ILE A 68 -3.28 8.19 10.88
C ILE A 68 -2.75 8.55 9.49
N ALA A 69 -1.46 8.32 9.23
CA ALA A 69 -0.86 8.49 7.92
C ALA A 69 -0.75 7.13 7.21
N ARG A 70 -1.64 6.86 6.27
CA ARG A 70 -1.67 5.61 5.51
C ARG A 70 -0.60 5.62 4.43
N HIS A 71 0.38 4.73 4.53
CA HIS A 71 1.38 4.49 3.49
C HIS A 71 0.75 3.69 2.33
N GLY A 72 0.10 4.38 1.44
CA GLY A 72 -0.66 3.86 0.30
C GLY A 72 -1.91 4.67 0.00
N VAL A 73 -2.61 4.33 -1.08
CA VAL A 73 -3.83 5.01 -1.54
C VAL A 73 -5.08 4.38 -0.91
N GLY A 74 -5.15 3.05 -0.85
CA GLY A 74 -6.27 2.32 -0.27
C GLY A 74 -6.29 2.42 1.26
N TYR A 75 -7.44 2.55 1.85
CA TYR A 75 -7.65 2.67 3.30
C TYR A 75 -8.81 1.80 3.83
N ASP A 76 -9.14 0.75 3.13
CA ASP A 76 -10.14 -0.27 3.48
C ASP A 76 -9.79 -1.06 4.75
N ASN A 77 -8.54 -0.96 5.18
CA ASN A 77 -8.05 -1.52 6.44
C ASN A 77 -8.16 -0.56 7.65
N VAL A 78 -8.83 0.59 7.49
CA VAL A 78 -9.03 1.58 8.56
C VAL A 78 -10.53 1.88 8.72
N ASP A 79 -11.03 1.89 9.94
CA ASP A 79 -12.40 2.28 10.24
C ASP A 79 -12.59 3.79 10.14
N THR A 80 -12.91 4.25 8.93
CA THR A 80 -13.10 5.68 8.66
C THR A 80 -14.33 6.29 9.34
N ALA A 81 -15.35 5.47 9.63
CA ALA A 81 -16.54 5.95 10.35
C ALA A 81 -16.17 6.31 11.80
N PHE A 82 -15.37 5.45 12.45
CA PHE A 82 -14.84 5.72 13.78
C PHE A 82 -13.95 6.97 13.78
N LEU A 83 -13.04 7.10 12.80
CA LEU A 83 -12.15 8.26 12.71
C LEU A 83 -12.94 9.56 12.62
N LYS A 84 -13.93 9.62 11.73
CA LYS A 84 -14.80 10.79 11.54
C LYS A 84 -15.54 11.17 12.83
N LYS A 85 -16.08 10.18 13.53
CA LYS A 85 -16.81 10.40 14.80
C LYS A 85 -15.92 10.98 15.91
N ASN A 86 -14.63 10.61 15.90
CA ASN A 86 -13.68 10.99 16.95
C ASN A 86 -12.70 12.10 16.50
N ASN A 87 -12.94 12.75 15.36
CA ASN A 87 -12.07 13.82 14.81
C ASN A 87 -10.60 13.40 14.62
N ILE A 88 -10.36 12.15 14.24
CA ILE A 88 -9.02 11.65 13.92
C ILE A 88 -8.78 11.86 12.42
N THR A 89 -7.69 12.53 12.07
CA THR A 89 -7.34 12.82 10.67
C THR A 89 -6.75 11.59 9.99
N LEU A 90 -7.26 11.26 8.79
CA LEU A 90 -6.65 10.25 7.92
C LEU A 90 -5.93 10.91 6.75
N LEU A 91 -4.64 10.64 6.61
CA LEU A 91 -3.83 11.04 5.47
C LEU A 91 -3.49 9.82 4.61
N VAL A 92 -3.47 10.00 3.30
CA VAL A 92 -3.13 8.96 2.33
C VAL A 92 -2.16 9.49 1.28
N THR A 93 -1.36 8.61 0.66
CA THR A 93 -0.37 9.00 -0.35
C THR A 93 -0.96 8.86 -1.76
N HIS A 94 -1.77 9.84 -2.19
CA HIS A 94 -2.58 9.76 -3.41
C HIS A 94 -1.79 9.47 -4.69
N ASN A 95 -0.67 10.08 -4.95
CA ASN A 95 -0.01 10.03 -6.27
C ASN A 95 1.31 9.24 -6.30
N SER A 96 1.73 8.67 -5.17
CA SER A 96 3.07 8.08 -5.06
C SER A 96 3.25 6.75 -5.80
N THR A 97 2.16 6.04 -6.10
CA THR A 97 2.22 4.67 -6.63
C THR A 97 1.42 4.45 -7.90
N SER A 98 0.86 5.50 -8.53
CA SER A 98 -0.03 5.36 -9.69
C SER A 98 0.69 4.86 -10.95
N THR A 99 1.93 5.27 -11.17
CA THR A 99 2.71 4.92 -12.36
C THR A 99 3.00 3.42 -12.44
N SER A 100 3.51 2.83 -11.36
CA SER A 100 3.90 1.40 -11.36
C SER A 100 2.73 0.43 -11.65
N PRO A 101 1.55 0.55 -11.03
CA PRO A 101 0.39 -0.25 -11.40
C PRO A 101 -0.08 -0.02 -12.83
N ALA A 102 -0.01 1.21 -13.34
CA ALA A 102 -0.39 1.52 -14.71
C ALA A 102 0.55 0.84 -15.72
N GLU A 103 1.86 0.93 -15.50
CA GLU A 103 2.87 0.23 -16.32
C GLU A 103 2.66 -1.29 -16.27
N HIS A 104 2.39 -1.85 -15.08
CA HIS A 104 2.12 -3.27 -14.95
C HIS A 104 0.84 -3.69 -15.66
N ALA A 105 -0.22 -2.91 -15.59
CA ALA A 105 -1.46 -3.15 -16.33
C ALA A 105 -1.22 -3.16 -17.84
N MET A 106 -0.50 -2.17 -18.36
CA MET A 106 -0.11 -2.12 -19.77
C MET A 106 0.75 -3.32 -20.17
N PHE A 107 1.72 -3.69 -19.34
CA PHE A 107 2.52 -4.90 -19.54
C PHE A 107 1.64 -6.15 -19.63
N MET A 108 0.69 -6.33 -18.73
CA MET A 108 -0.21 -7.49 -18.74
C MET A 108 -1.08 -7.51 -19.99
N ILE A 109 -1.67 -6.38 -20.38
CA ILE A 109 -2.49 -6.27 -21.60
C ILE A 109 -1.68 -6.66 -22.83
N ILE A 110 -0.48 -6.12 -22.96
CA ILE A 110 0.42 -6.44 -24.09
C ILE A 110 0.83 -7.92 -24.08
N ASN A 111 1.15 -8.48 -22.91
CA ASN A 111 1.52 -9.89 -22.79
C ASN A 111 0.39 -10.82 -23.22
N ILE A 112 -0.83 -10.58 -22.74
CA ILE A 112 -2.00 -11.40 -23.08
C ILE A 112 -2.27 -11.30 -24.58
N TYR A 113 -2.33 -10.09 -25.10
CA TYR A 113 -2.66 -9.84 -26.50
C TYR A 113 -1.59 -10.37 -27.47
N LYS A 114 -0.31 -10.30 -27.09
CA LYS A 114 0.80 -10.84 -27.90
C LYS A 114 1.03 -12.33 -27.69
N GLY A 115 0.31 -12.97 -26.79
CA GLY A 115 0.45 -14.42 -26.55
C GLY A 115 1.84 -14.81 -26.04
N ARG A 116 2.48 -13.97 -25.21
CA ARG A 116 3.87 -14.16 -24.78
C ARG A 116 4.16 -15.57 -24.26
N ALA A 117 3.29 -16.11 -23.40
CA ALA A 117 3.49 -17.43 -22.81
C ALA A 117 3.56 -18.55 -23.89
N MET A 118 2.69 -18.43 -24.91
CA MET A 118 2.67 -19.37 -26.03
C MET A 118 3.97 -19.27 -26.86
N PHE A 119 4.39 -18.05 -27.20
CA PHE A 119 5.62 -17.84 -27.98
C PHE A 119 6.87 -18.25 -27.22
N ASP A 120 6.97 -17.94 -25.93
CA ASP A 120 8.09 -18.37 -25.08
C ASP A 120 8.21 -19.91 -25.07
N LYS A 121 7.08 -20.62 -24.91
CA LYS A 121 7.04 -22.09 -25.00
C LYS A 121 7.48 -22.59 -26.37
N MET A 122 6.97 -22.00 -27.45
CA MET A 122 7.32 -22.40 -28.82
C MET A 122 8.82 -22.20 -29.11
N VAL A 123 9.42 -21.12 -28.64
CA VAL A 123 10.85 -20.87 -28.76
C VAL A 123 11.66 -21.94 -28.02
N ARG A 124 11.31 -22.25 -26.78
CA ARG A 124 11.99 -23.26 -25.96
C ARG A 124 11.90 -24.67 -26.54
N GLU A 125 10.80 -24.97 -27.22
CA GLU A 125 10.55 -26.26 -27.88
C GLU A 125 11.12 -26.31 -29.30
N GLY A 126 11.83 -25.30 -29.78
CA GLY A 126 12.37 -25.24 -31.15
C GLY A 126 11.32 -25.09 -32.25
N ASN A 127 10.10 -24.71 -31.90
CA ASN A 127 8.93 -24.58 -32.79
C ASN A 127 8.68 -23.15 -33.26
N PHE A 128 9.61 -22.24 -33.07
CA PHE A 128 9.44 -20.80 -33.38
C PHE A 128 8.95 -20.53 -34.80
N HIS A 129 9.43 -21.30 -35.79
CA HIS A 129 9.03 -21.17 -37.20
C HIS A 129 7.53 -21.46 -37.47
N LYS A 130 6.81 -22.06 -36.52
CA LYS A 130 5.40 -22.36 -36.64
C LYS A 130 4.54 -21.19 -36.11
N ALA A 131 5.14 -20.17 -35.50
CA ALA A 131 4.44 -19.03 -34.91
C ALA A 131 4.16 -17.94 -35.97
N ILE A 132 3.02 -18.02 -36.63
CA ILE A 132 2.72 -17.17 -37.80
C ILE A 132 1.80 -15.96 -37.48
N HIS A 133 1.23 -15.86 -36.29
CA HIS A 133 0.20 -14.85 -36.03
C HIS A 133 0.76 -13.58 -35.36
N HIS A 134 0.85 -12.51 -36.14
CA HIS A 134 1.15 -11.16 -35.64
C HIS A 134 -0.12 -10.45 -35.17
N LEU A 135 -0.46 -10.60 -33.90
CA LEU A 135 -1.53 -9.82 -33.32
C LEU A 135 -1.09 -8.37 -33.15
N SER A 136 -1.85 -7.44 -33.72
CA SER A 136 -1.57 -6.00 -33.62
C SER A 136 -2.45 -5.36 -32.55
N ILE A 137 -1.86 -4.54 -31.69
CA ILE A 137 -2.61 -3.75 -30.67
C ILE A 137 -3.65 -2.83 -31.30
N LYS A 138 -3.49 -2.45 -32.59
CA LYS A 138 -4.48 -1.65 -33.33
C LYS A 138 -5.89 -2.26 -33.34
N ASN A 139 -6.00 -3.57 -33.19
CA ASN A 139 -7.27 -4.29 -33.20
C ASN A 139 -7.84 -4.51 -31.81
N LEU A 140 -7.18 -4.02 -30.77
CA LEU A 140 -7.67 -4.12 -29.39
C LEU A 140 -8.88 -3.20 -29.23
N LYS A 141 -10.04 -3.78 -28.95
CA LYS A 141 -11.22 -3.01 -28.58
C LYS A 141 -11.18 -2.82 -27.06
N TRP A 142 -11.09 -1.57 -26.64
CA TRP A 142 -11.22 -1.20 -25.23
C TRP A 142 -12.71 -1.20 -24.88
N GLY A 143 -13.11 -1.99 -23.90
CA GLY A 143 -14.48 -1.94 -23.37
C GLY A 143 -14.73 -0.56 -22.74
N GLN A 144 -15.93 -0.03 -22.97
CA GLN A 144 -16.45 1.13 -22.24
C GLN A 144 -17.00 0.71 -20.89
#